data_d0fe214a0fbdc0ecda61e6d0e169a2ac
#
_entry.id   d0fe214a0fbdc0ecda61e6d0e169a2ac
#
_cell.length_a   1.000
_cell.length_b   1.000
_cell.length_c   1.000
_cell.angle_alpha   90.00
_cell.angle_beta   90.00
_cell.angle_gamma   90.00
#
_symmetry.space_group_name_H-M   'P 1'
#
loop_
_entity.id
_entity.type
_entity.pdbx_description
1 polymer ?
#
loop_
_entity_poly.entity_id
_entity_poly.type
_entity_poly.pdbx_seq_one_letter_code
_entity_poly.pdbx_strand_id
1 'polypeptide(L)'
;MTAMAPLVTAMCIAAGVGPSKALLSLLFGAQFGGFVTLVGVGSNATANSVMSELGITPFGFFSITPFGIGICILGTLYFTFIGRKLIPDTGYVPEFAKTDKKPLDKRKAAISVITLLCVLMVIAASPKNMPMHVAAVIGALIIVGTKCMTVQEAIRAIDWNCMLLVGSLTAISTGFKNSGAGDAVAELILKILGEDPSPFMVTTVIFFAAAILTQFMSNIPSIMLFLPIGISIAEQIGVSPYPVAMTITLAGAASYATPFAAPQNMMTVGWTHYKFVDFCKIGLPMLLVTYVVVATLIPIFLPY
;
A
#
# COMPACT_ATOMS: atom_id res chain seq x y z
N MET A 1 11.26 0.59 4.35
CA MET A 1 12.18 -0.30 3.58
C MET A 1 13.55 0.34 3.41
N THR A 2 13.69 1.50 2.75
CA THR A 2 14.98 2.20 2.47
C THR A 2 15.87 2.39 3.70
N ALA A 3 15.30 2.76 4.83
CA ALA A 3 16.05 2.94 6.09
C ALA A 3 16.64 1.64 6.65
N MET A 4 15.99 0.50 6.39
CA MET A 4 16.42 -0.81 6.88
C MET A 4 17.37 -1.54 5.92
N ALA A 5 17.37 -1.18 4.63
CA ALA A 5 18.17 -1.86 3.62
C ALA A 5 19.67 -1.84 3.91
N PRO A 6 20.30 -0.70 4.33
CA PRO A 6 21.71 -0.69 4.68
C PRO A 6 22.03 -1.56 5.91
N LEU A 7 21.12 -1.59 6.89
CA LEU A 7 21.30 -2.41 8.10
C LEU A 7 21.27 -3.90 7.75
N VAL A 8 20.24 -4.32 7.00
CA VAL A 8 20.08 -5.72 6.56
C VAL A 8 21.28 -6.15 5.71
N THR A 9 21.73 -5.30 4.77
CA THR A 9 22.90 -5.57 3.95
C THR A 9 24.18 -5.74 4.80
N ALA A 10 24.41 -4.86 5.78
CA ALA A 10 25.54 -4.97 6.67
C ALA A 10 25.50 -6.26 7.52
N MET A 11 24.32 -6.65 8.00
CA MET A 11 24.14 -7.91 8.73
C MET A 11 24.44 -9.13 7.85
N CYS A 12 23.97 -9.13 6.59
CA CYS A 12 24.25 -10.21 5.65
C CYS A 12 25.74 -10.35 5.34
N ILE A 13 26.42 -9.24 5.08
CA ILE A 13 27.88 -9.24 4.84
C ILE A 13 28.63 -9.76 6.08
N ALA A 14 28.26 -9.33 7.28
CA ALA A 14 28.88 -9.81 8.51
C ALA A 14 28.66 -11.31 8.75
N ALA A 15 27.53 -11.84 8.30
CA ALA A 15 27.19 -13.27 8.37
C ALA A 15 27.75 -14.10 7.19
N GLY A 16 28.45 -13.48 6.22
CA GLY A 16 28.97 -14.16 5.03
C GLY A 16 27.88 -14.63 4.05
N VAL A 17 26.69 -14.02 4.07
CA VAL A 17 25.54 -14.37 3.22
C VAL A 17 25.30 -13.28 2.19
N GLY A 18 24.87 -13.68 0.97
CA GLY A 18 24.50 -12.73 -0.08
C GLY A 18 23.30 -11.87 0.34
N PRO A 19 23.37 -10.52 0.25
CA PRO A 19 22.30 -9.63 0.71
C PRO A 19 21.07 -9.61 -0.18
N SER A 20 21.16 -10.08 -1.43
CA SER A 20 20.08 -10.00 -2.41
C SER A 20 18.77 -10.65 -1.91
N LYS A 21 18.85 -11.88 -1.39
CA LYS A 21 17.68 -12.60 -0.85
C LYS A 21 17.05 -11.89 0.34
N ALA A 22 17.88 -11.38 1.24
CA ALA A 22 17.41 -10.66 2.42
C ALA A 22 16.73 -9.33 2.05
N LEU A 23 17.24 -8.61 1.04
CA LEU A 23 16.64 -7.36 0.57
C LEU A 23 15.28 -7.57 -0.11
N LEU A 24 15.11 -8.64 -0.88
CA LEU A 24 13.80 -8.97 -1.44
C LEU A 24 12.80 -9.39 -0.35
N SER A 25 13.26 -10.17 0.63
CA SER A 25 12.44 -10.53 1.80
C SER A 25 12.06 -9.30 2.62
N LEU A 26 12.97 -8.34 2.77
CA LEU A 26 12.70 -7.05 3.43
C LEU A 26 11.65 -6.24 2.67
N LEU A 27 11.70 -6.23 1.32
CA LEU A 27 10.69 -5.57 0.49
C LEU A 27 9.29 -6.10 0.80
N PHE A 28 9.11 -7.41 0.71
CA PHE A 28 7.80 -8.02 0.93
C PHE A 28 7.34 -7.87 2.38
N GLY A 29 8.23 -8.03 3.35
CA GLY A 29 7.93 -7.78 4.77
C GLY A 29 7.48 -6.33 5.03
N ALA A 30 8.09 -5.35 4.37
CA ALA A 30 7.68 -3.96 4.46
C ALA A 30 6.31 -3.71 3.80
N GLN A 31 6.01 -4.39 2.68
CA GLN A 31 4.69 -4.33 2.04
C GLN A 31 3.60 -4.94 2.93
N PHE A 32 3.84 -6.10 3.53
CA PHE A 32 2.89 -6.72 4.46
C PHE A 32 2.61 -5.82 5.66
N GLY A 33 3.66 -5.27 6.27
CA GLY A 33 3.54 -4.32 7.37
C GLY A 33 2.74 -3.06 7.01
N GLY A 34 2.76 -2.66 5.73
CA GLY A 34 1.99 -1.53 5.22
C GLY A 34 0.47 -1.73 5.30
N PHE A 35 -0.02 -2.97 5.31
CA PHE A 35 -1.45 -3.27 5.46
C PHE A 35 -1.93 -3.26 6.93
N VAL A 36 -1.04 -3.17 7.90
CA VAL A 36 -1.45 -3.26 9.32
C VAL A 36 -2.18 -2.01 9.79
N THR A 37 -1.89 -0.84 9.22
CA THR A 37 -2.55 0.41 9.59
C THR A 37 -2.91 1.24 8.36
N LEU A 38 -3.88 2.13 8.53
CA LEU A 38 -4.32 3.03 7.46
C LEU A 38 -3.17 3.87 6.86
N VAL A 39 -2.20 4.26 7.67
CA VAL A 39 -1.05 5.12 7.26
C VAL A 39 0.13 4.29 6.76
N GLY A 40 0.07 2.98 6.85
CA GLY A 40 1.17 2.09 6.46
C GLY A 40 1.52 2.14 4.97
N VAL A 41 0.52 2.40 4.11
CA VAL A 41 0.69 2.63 2.67
C VAL A 41 -0.12 3.87 2.27
N GLY A 42 0.48 4.76 1.46
CA GLY A 42 -0.17 5.99 1.01
C GLY A 42 -1.49 5.76 0.25
N SER A 43 -1.60 4.65 -0.45
CA SER A 43 -2.82 4.26 -1.15
C SER A 43 -4.02 4.00 -0.25
N ASN A 44 -3.82 3.54 1.00
CA ASN A 44 -4.89 3.38 1.96
C ASN A 44 -5.50 4.74 2.37
N ALA A 45 -4.64 5.74 2.56
CA ALA A 45 -5.09 7.11 2.84
C ALA A 45 -5.83 7.72 1.64
N THR A 46 -5.39 7.40 0.41
CA THR A 46 -6.08 7.82 -0.82
C THR A 46 -7.47 7.19 -0.91
N ALA A 47 -7.63 5.90 -0.57
CA ALA A 47 -8.94 5.26 -0.51
C ALA A 47 -9.90 6.03 0.40
N ASN A 48 -9.44 6.45 1.59
CA ASN A 48 -10.24 7.26 2.51
C ASN A 48 -10.64 8.63 1.93
N SER A 49 -9.75 9.29 1.18
CA SER A 49 -10.07 10.55 0.53
C SER A 49 -11.19 10.36 -0.51
N VAL A 50 -11.07 9.34 -1.35
CA VAL A 50 -12.09 9.03 -2.37
C VAL A 50 -13.42 8.64 -1.71
N MET A 51 -13.41 7.82 -0.65
CA MET A 51 -14.63 7.47 0.10
C MET A 51 -15.33 8.71 0.64
N SER A 52 -14.56 9.65 1.23
CA SER A 52 -15.11 10.91 1.74
C SER A 52 -15.77 11.76 0.64
N GLU A 53 -15.15 11.83 -0.55
CA GLU A 53 -15.69 12.54 -1.72
C GLU A 53 -16.97 11.90 -2.26
N LEU A 54 -17.06 10.57 -2.15
CA LEU A 54 -18.25 9.81 -2.54
C LEU A 54 -19.36 9.81 -1.47
N GLY A 55 -19.12 10.46 -0.32
CA GLY A 55 -20.08 10.55 0.78
C GLY A 55 -20.15 9.31 1.67
N ILE A 56 -19.16 8.41 1.56
CA ILE A 56 -19.07 7.19 2.36
C ILE A 56 -18.15 7.44 3.56
N THR A 57 -18.53 6.92 4.72
CA THR A 57 -17.73 7.02 5.94
C THR A 57 -16.33 6.43 5.71
N PRO A 58 -15.24 7.20 5.91
CA PRO A 58 -13.88 6.69 5.74
C PRO A 58 -13.53 5.59 6.74
N PHE A 59 -12.56 4.76 6.39
CA PHE A 59 -11.99 3.76 7.30
C PHE A 59 -11.32 4.42 8.51
N GLY A 60 -11.54 3.87 9.68
CA GLY A 60 -10.78 4.21 10.88
C GLY A 60 -9.33 3.73 10.77
N PHE A 61 -8.45 4.25 11.64
CA PHE A 61 -7.02 3.94 11.63
C PHE A 61 -6.71 2.44 11.69
N PHE A 62 -7.49 1.68 12.46
CA PHE A 62 -7.33 0.23 12.65
C PHE A 62 -8.33 -0.61 11.86
N SER A 63 -9.19 -0.04 11.03
CA SER A 63 -10.19 -0.80 10.26
C SER A 63 -9.56 -1.82 9.31
N ILE A 64 -8.37 -1.53 8.79
CA ILE A 64 -7.63 -2.42 7.89
C ILE A 64 -6.81 -3.48 8.64
N THR A 65 -6.58 -3.30 9.95
CA THR A 65 -5.67 -4.11 10.78
C THR A 65 -5.98 -5.61 10.78
N PRO A 66 -7.24 -6.08 10.91
CA PRO A 66 -7.55 -7.51 10.89
C PRO A 66 -7.06 -8.19 9.61
N PHE A 67 -7.25 -7.53 8.47
CA PHE A 67 -6.81 -8.01 7.16
C PHE A 67 -5.29 -7.94 7.03
N GLY A 68 -4.70 -6.83 7.46
CA GLY A 68 -3.25 -6.63 7.45
C GLY A 68 -2.49 -7.67 8.30
N ILE A 69 -3.00 -8.01 9.47
CA ILE A 69 -2.42 -9.07 10.32
C ILE A 69 -2.53 -10.43 9.61
N GLY A 70 -3.69 -10.73 9.00
CA GLY A 70 -3.87 -11.95 8.20
C GLY A 70 -2.85 -12.05 7.06
N ILE A 71 -2.66 -10.97 6.30
CA ILE A 71 -1.66 -10.89 5.23
C ILE A 71 -0.24 -11.05 5.79
N CYS A 72 0.09 -10.41 6.92
CA CYS A 72 1.39 -10.55 7.57
C CYS A 72 1.68 -11.99 7.98
N ILE A 73 0.73 -12.66 8.62
CA ILE A 73 0.89 -14.04 9.10
C ILE A 73 1.06 -14.98 7.91
N LEU A 74 0.08 -15.01 6.98
CA LEU A 74 0.12 -15.91 5.83
C LEU A 74 1.25 -15.57 4.86
N GLY A 75 1.55 -14.29 4.67
CA GLY A 75 2.68 -13.83 3.87
C GLY A 75 4.03 -14.27 4.45
N THR A 76 4.20 -14.15 5.77
CA THR A 76 5.41 -14.62 6.46
C THR A 76 5.55 -16.14 6.35
N LEU A 77 4.46 -16.89 6.55
CA LEU A 77 4.45 -18.34 6.37
C LEU A 77 4.79 -18.72 4.93
N TYR A 78 4.17 -18.07 3.95
CA TYR A 78 4.49 -18.28 2.53
C TYR A 78 5.98 -18.05 2.26
N PHE A 79 6.56 -16.93 2.72
CA PHE A 79 7.98 -16.64 2.53
C PHE A 79 8.89 -17.64 3.24
N THR A 80 8.54 -18.06 4.43
CA THR A 80 9.34 -19.03 5.20
C THR A 80 9.41 -20.38 4.54
N PHE A 81 8.31 -20.89 3.98
CA PHE A 81 8.24 -22.26 3.46
C PHE A 81 8.44 -22.33 1.95
N ILE A 82 7.93 -21.38 1.17
CA ILE A 82 7.90 -21.40 -0.29
C ILE A 82 8.76 -20.29 -0.88
N GLY A 83 8.52 -19.04 -0.50
CA GLY A 83 9.11 -17.85 -1.12
C GLY A 83 10.64 -17.88 -1.12
N ARG A 84 11.26 -18.27 0.00
CA ARG A 84 12.73 -18.36 0.11
C ARG A 84 13.39 -19.30 -0.91
N LYS A 85 12.65 -20.32 -1.38
CA LYS A 85 13.13 -21.28 -2.38
C LYS A 85 13.03 -20.72 -3.79
N LEU A 86 12.09 -19.81 -4.02
CA LEU A 86 11.85 -19.18 -5.30
C LEU A 86 12.78 -17.99 -5.57
N ILE A 87 13.38 -17.42 -4.49
CA ILE A 87 14.27 -16.27 -4.59
C ILE A 87 15.64 -16.72 -5.09
N PRO A 88 16.07 -16.32 -6.31
CA PRO A 88 17.42 -16.59 -6.79
C PRO A 88 18.43 -15.75 -6.00
N ASP A 89 19.67 -16.25 -5.91
CA ASP A 89 20.78 -15.47 -5.39
C ASP A 89 21.49 -14.78 -6.55
N THR A 90 21.44 -13.46 -6.59
CA THR A 90 22.11 -12.72 -7.66
C THR A 90 23.58 -12.44 -7.36
N GLY A 91 24.04 -12.70 -6.12
CA GLY A 91 25.41 -12.41 -5.69
C GLY A 91 25.76 -10.91 -5.65
N TYR A 92 24.82 -10.04 -5.96
CA TYR A 92 25.07 -8.60 -6.02
C TYR A 92 25.05 -7.95 -4.63
N VAL A 93 26.03 -7.08 -4.38
CA VAL A 93 26.14 -6.29 -3.15
C VAL A 93 25.88 -4.82 -3.51
N PRO A 94 24.85 -4.18 -2.93
CA PRO A 94 24.49 -2.81 -3.24
C PRO A 94 25.61 -1.81 -2.91
N GLU A 95 25.75 -0.77 -3.76
CA GLU A 95 26.80 0.27 -3.60
C GLU A 95 26.67 1.05 -2.27
N PHE A 96 25.45 1.27 -1.76
CA PHE A 96 25.23 1.95 -0.49
C PHE A 96 25.85 1.22 0.71
N ALA A 97 26.16 -0.07 0.56
CA ALA A 97 26.89 -0.82 1.60
C ALA A 97 28.35 -0.39 1.75
N LYS A 98 28.88 0.28 0.71
CA LYS A 98 30.27 0.75 0.65
C LYS A 98 30.42 2.24 1.03
N THR A 99 29.31 2.95 1.25
CA THR A 99 29.32 4.39 1.52
C THR A 99 29.56 4.65 3.00
N ASP A 100 30.51 5.53 3.30
CA ASP A 100 30.79 6.00 4.66
C ASP A 100 29.53 6.61 5.30
N LYS A 101 29.16 6.10 6.45
CA LYS A 101 28.00 6.58 7.22
C LYS A 101 28.30 8.00 7.72
N LYS A 102 27.51 8.99 7.32
CA LYS A 102 27.52 10.31 7.97
C LYS A 102 27.25 10.10 9.48
N PRO A 103 27.99 10.82 10.35
CA PRO A 103 27.78 10.69 11.79
C PRO A 103 26.34 11.05 12.14
N LEU A 104 25.71 10.19 12.95
CA LEU A 104 24.33 10.37 13.39
C LEU A 104 24.24 11.54 14.37
N ASP A 105 23.52 12.59 14.01
CA ASP A 105 23.12 13.64 14.96
C ASP A 105 22.02 13.09 15.88
N LYS A 106 22.44 12.64 17.06
CA LYS A 106 21.55 12.01 18.05
C LYS A 106 20.36 12.90 18.44
N ARG A 107 20.57 14.24 18.49
CA ARG A 107 19.51 15.20 18.84
C ARG A 107 18.45 15.27 17.75
N LYS A 108 18.85 15.45 16.49
CA LYS A 108 17.94 15.48 15.36
C LYS A 108 17.20 14.16 15.19
N ALA A 109 17.90 13.03 15.35
CA ALA A 109 17.30 11.70 15.29
C ALA A 109 16.23 11.51 16.37
N ALA A 110 16.54 11.89 17.63
CA ALA A 110 15.58 11.78 18.73
C ALA A 110 14.33 12.64 18.50
N ILE A 111 14.50 13.91 18.10
CA ILE A 111 13.36 14.80 17.79
C ILE A 111 12.51 14.20 16.66
N SER A 112 13.12 13.73 15.59
CA SER A 112 12.39 13.15 14.46
C SER A 112 11.59 11.91 14.86
N VAL A 113 12.18 11.01 15.65
CA VAL A 113 11.50 9.80 16.14
C VAL A 113 10.36 10.15 17.09
N ILE A 114 10.58 11.05 18.04
CA ILE A 114 9.54 11.48 18.99
C ILE A 114 8.39 12.15 18.24
N THR A 115 8.67 13.06 17.31
CA THR A 115 7.65 13.73 16.51
C THR A 115 6.84 12.72 15.69
N LEU A 116 7.50 11.76 15.04
CA LEU A 116 6.82 10.70 14.29
C LEU A 116 5.89 9.87 15.19
N LEU A 117 6.38 9.43 16.36
CA LEU A 117 5.57 8.67 17.30
C LEU A 117 4.37 9.48 17.84
N CYS A 118 4.57 10.77 18.16
CA CYS A 118 3.48 11.65 18.57
C CYS A 118 2.41 11.81 17.48
N VAL A 119 2.83 12.05 16.24
CA VAL A 119 1.91 12.16 15.09
C VAL A 119 1.13 10.86 14.90
N LEU A 120 1.80 9.70 14.95
CA LEU A 120 1.14 8.40 14.82
C LEU A 120 0.15 8.14 15.97
N MET A 121 0.51 8.49 17.21
CA MET A 121 -0.41 8.38 18.36
C MET A 121 -1.64 9.27 18.20
N VAL A 122 -1.47 10.50 17.73
CA VAL A 122 -2.59 11.42 17.48
C VAL A 122 -3.51 10.88 16.40
N ILE A 123 -2.94 10.38 15.29
CA ILE A 123 -3.73 9.78 14.21
C ILE A 123 -4.44 8.51 14.69
N ALA A 124 -3.78 7.67 15.47
CA ALA A 124 -4.36 6.43 16.01
C ALA A 124 -5.50 6.71 17.01
N ALA A 125 -5.38 7.76 17.83
CA ALA A 125 -6.43 8.20 18.74
C ALA A 125 -7.66 8.78 18.00
N SER A 126 -7.51 9.14 16.72
CA SER A 126 -8.56 9.67 15.83
C SER A 126 -9.49 10.70 16.51
N PRO A 127 -8.94 11.76 17.14
CA PRO A 127 -9.80 12.75 17.80
C PRO A 127 -10.67 13.46 16.75
N LYS A 128 -11.96 13.61 17.05
CA LYS A 128 -12.96 14.21 16.14
C LYS A 128 -12.56 15.57 15.56
N ASN A 129 -11.72 16.32 16.27
CA ASN A 129 -11.33 17.70 15.91
C ASN A 129 -9.95 17.77 15.21
N MET A 130 -9.25 16.66 14.98
CA MET A 130 -7.92 16.65 14.35
C MET A 130 -7.83 15.62 13.24
N PRO A 131 -8.18 16.01 12.00
CA PRO A 131 -8.03 15.14 10.84
C PRO A 131 -6.56 14.71 10.64
N MET A 132 -6.36 13.50 10.09
CA MET A 132 -5.05 12.90 9.87
C MET A 132 -4.05 13.82 9.14
N HIS A 133 -4.52 14.53 8.11
CA HIS A 133 -3.68 15.45 7.34
C HIS A 133 -3.19 16.64 8.15
N VAL A 134 -4.01 17.15 9.09
CA VAL A 134 -3.63 18.25 9.98
C VAL A 134 -2.52 17.79 10.94
N ALA A 135 -2.67 16.62 11.55
CA ALA A 135 -1.64 16.05 12.42
C ALA A 135 -0.31 15.85 11.70
N ALA A 136 -0.35 15.36 10.44
CA ALA A 136 0.84 15.18 9.62
C ALA A 136 1.54 16.51 9.30
N VAL A 137 0.78 17.54 8.92
CA VAL A 137 1.31 18.89 8.65
C VAL A 137 1.96 19.50 9.90
N ILE A 138 1.31 19.38 11.07
CA ILE A 138 1.88 19.85 12.33
C ILE A 138 3.20 19.14 12.63
N GLY A 139 3.28 17.81 12.42
CA GLY A 139 4.51 17.05 12.58
C GLY A 139 5.63 17.55 11.66
N ALA A 140 5.33 17.82 10.40
CA ALA A 140 6.29 18.38 9.45
C ALA A 140 6.78 19.78 9.88
N LEU A 141 5.89 20.64 10.36
CA LEU A 141 6.24 21.97 10.87
C LEU A 141 7.14 21.89 12.11
N ILE A 142 6.92 20.93 13.01
CA ILE A 142 7.79 20.69 14.18
C ILE A 142 9.20 20.31 13.71
N ILE A 143 9.35 19.39 12.76
CA ILE A 143 10.66 18.95 12.24
C ILE A 143 11.42 20.12 11.59
N VAL A 144 10.74 20.95 10.81
CA VAL A 144 11.36 22.14 10.19
C VAL A 144 11.67 23.21 11.23
N GLY A 145 10.75 23.50 12.16
CA GLY A 145 10.91 24.50 13.21
C GLY A 145 12.02 24.16 14.19
N THR A 146 12.25 22.88 14.49
CA THR A 146 13.36 22.41 15.32
C THR A 146 14.70 22.32 14.59
N LYS A 147 14.75 22.72 13.31
CA LYS A 147 15.95 22.68 12.43
C LYS A 147 16.52 21.27 12.26
N CYS A 148 15.70 20.24 12.39
CA CYS A 148 16.09 18.87 12.04
C CYS A 148 16.28 18.75 10.53
N MET A 149 15.48 19.52 9.76
CA MET A 149 15.50 19.63 8.30
C MET A 149 15.31 21.09 7.91
N THR A 150 15.92 21.52 6.82
CA THR A 150 15.69 22.86 6.24
C THR A 150 14.37 22.88 5.48
N VAL A 151 13.80 24.07 5.28
CA VAL A 151 12.57 24.25 4.46
C VAL A 151 12.79 23.73 3.04
N GLN A 152 13.96 23.98 2.44
CA GLN A 152 14.28 23.49 1.10
C GLN A 152 14.36 21.97 1.01
N GLU A 153 14.95 21.32 2.03
CA GLU A 153 14.98 19.86 2.12
C GLU A 153 13.57 19.29 2.29
N ALA A 154 12.74 19.94 3.12
CA ALA A 154 11.35 19.54 3.32
C ALA A 154 10.52 19.62 2.02
N ILE A 155 10.64 20.72 1.27
CA ILE A 155 9.95 20.90 -0.02
C ILE A 155 10.44 19.87 -1.06
N ARG A 156 11.75 19.58 -1.09
CA ARG A 156 12.32 18.56 -2.00
C ARG A 156 11.91 17.13 -1.63
N ALA A 157 11.60 16.87 -0.35
CA ALA A 157 11.13 15.57 0.11
C ALA A 157 9.66 15.29 -0.28
N ILE A 158 8.91 16.33 -0.68
CA ILE A 158 7.54 16.16 -1.19
C ILE A 158 7.59 15.53 -2.58
N ASP A 159 6.91 14.42 -2.75
CA ASP A 159 6.69 13.83 -4.07
C ASP A 159 5.58 14.60 -4.81
N TRP A 160 5.97 15.66 -5.50
CA TRP A 160 5.07 16.51 -6.27
C TRP A 160 4.35 15.74 -7.39
N ASN A 161 5.00 14.75 -7.99
CA ASN A 161 4.37 13.90 -9.01
C ASN A 161 3.22 13.10 -8.40
N CYS A 162 3.42 12.54 -7.22
CA CYS A 162 2.36 11.84 -6.49
C CYS A 162 1.20 12.80 -6.14
N MET A 163 1.48 14.00 -5.66
CA MET A 163 0.44 14.99 -5.33
C MET A 163 -0.36 15.43 -6.56
N LEU A 164 0.32 15.72 -7.67
CA LEU A 164 -0.35 16.08 -8.93
C LEU A 164 -1.17 14.90 -9.48
N LEU A 165 -0.65 13.68 -9.39
CA LEU A 165 -1.35 12.47 -9.81
C LEU A 165 -2.64 12.28 -8.99
N VAL A 166 -2.57 12.36 -7.66
CA VAL A 166 -3.74 12.26 -6.78
C VAL A 166 -4.77 13.33 -7.12
N GLY A 167 -4.36 14.59 -7.23
CA GLY A 167 -5.26 15.71 -7.56
C GLY A 167 -5.95 15.54 -8.92
N SER A 168 -5.19 15.12 -9.94
CA SER A 168 -5.73 14.90 -11.29
C SER A 168 -6.72 13.72 -11.32
N LEU A 169 -6.37 12.62 -10.66
CA LEU A 169 -7.23 11.43 -10.61
C LEU A 169 -8.49 11.65 -9.77
N THR A 170 -8.42 12.48 -8.72
CA THR A 170 -9.60 12.92 -7.97
C THR A 170 -10.59 13.63 -8.87
N ALA A 171 -10.14 14.56 -9.72
CA ALA A 171 -10.99 15.24 -10.68
C ALA A 171 -11.62 14.26 -11.68
N ILE A 172 -10.84 13.30 -12.19
CA ILE A 172 -11.32 12.25 -13.09
C ILE A 172 -12.36 11.36 -12.37
N SER A 173 -12.09 10.94 -11.14
CA SER A 173 -13.00 10.12 -10.33
C SER A 173 -14.34 10.81 -10.11
N THR A 174 -14.31 12.12 -9.77
CA THR A 174 -15.51 12.94 -9.62
C THR A 174 -16.26 13.09 -10.94
N GLY A 175 -15.55 13.32 -12.04
CA GLY A 175 -16.13 13.36 -13.38
C GLY A 175 -16.76 12.03 -13.78
N PHE A 176 -16.14 10.92 -13.45
CA PHE A 176 -16.62 9.56 -13.70
C PHE A 176 -17.95 9.29 -12.98
N LYS A 177 -18.05 9.71 -11.71
CA LYS A 177 -19.30 9.64 -10.94
C LYS A 177 -20.39 10.54 -11.54
N ASN A 178 -20.08 11.82 -11.76
CA ASN A 178 -21.07 12.82 -12.21
C ASN A 178 -21.56 12.59 -13.65
N SER A 179 -20.79 11.92 -14.50
CA SER A 179 -21.17 11.59 -15.86
C SER A 179 -22.01 10.31 -15.99
N GLY A 180 -22.17 9.53 -14.91
CA GLY A 180 -22.78 8.20 -14.95
C GLY A 180 -21.90 7.13 -15.62
N ALA A 181 -20.66 7.46 -15.97
CA ALA A 181 -19.76 6.48 -16.60
C ALA A 181 -19.42 5.33 -15.63
N GLY A 182 -19.36 5.61 -14.31
CA GLY A 182 -19.21 4.60 -13.26
C GLY A 182 -20.33 3.57 -13.29
N ASP A 183 -21.56 4.06 -13.40
CA ASP A 183 -22.76 3.22 -13.42
C ASP A 183 -22.80 2.37 -14.69
N ALA A 184 -22.46 2.94 -15.85
CA ALA A 184 -22.40 2.21 -17.11
C ALA A 184 -21.35 1.07 -17.08
N VAL A 185 -20.18 1.30 -16.48
CA VAL A 185 -19.17 0.25 -16.30
C VAL A 185 -19.63 -0.79 -15.28
N ALA A 186 -20.30 -0.37 -14.21
CA ALA A 186 -20.90 -1.25 -13.22
C ALA A 186 -21.93 -2.19 -13.85
N GLU A 187 -22.86 -1.65 -14.65
CA GLU A 187 -23.84 -2.43 -15.40
C GLU A 187 -23.20 -3.44 -16.36
N LEU A 188 -22.12 -3.03 -17.05
CA LEU A 188 -21.39 -3.94 -17.94
C LEU A 188 -20.77 -5.11 -17.16
N ILE A 189 -20.17 -4.84 -16.00
CA ILE A 189 -19.61 -5.88 -15.12
C ILE A 189 -20.71 -6.80 -14.61
N LEU A 190 -21.84 -6.25 -14.16
CA LEU A 190 -22.98 -7.02 -13.67
C LEU A 190 -23.59 -7.89 -14.77
N LYS A 191 -23.71 -7.37 -16.02
CA LYS A 191 -24.14 -8.18 -17.17
C LYS A 191 -23.25 -9.38 -17.44
N ILE A 192 -21.92 -9.24 -17.25
CA ILE A 192 -20.97 -10.35 -17.40
C ILE A 192 -21.09 -11.36 -16.26
N LEU A 193 -21.43 -10.89 -15.06
CA LEU A 193 -21.57 -11.73 -13.86
C LEU A 193 -22.90 -12.49 -13.79
N GLY A 194 -23.92 -12.09 -14.56
CA GLY A 194 -25.26 -12.69 -14.59
C GLY A 194 -26.31 -11.88 -13.84
N GLU A 195 -27.57 -12.36 -13.85
CA GLU A 195 -28.74 -11.61 -13.35
C GLU A 195 -28.74 -11.39 -11.82
N ASP A 196 -28.13 -12.33 -11.03
CA ASP A 196 -28.07 -12.25 -9.57
C ASP A 196 -26.67 -12.64 -9.05
N PRO A 197 -25.64 -11.82 -9.24
CA PRO A 197 -24.31 -12.16 -8.76
C PRO A 197 -24.24 -12.08 -7.24
N SER A 198 -23.71 -13.13 -6.60
CA SER A 198 -23.49 -13.08 -5.16
C SER A 198 -22.48 -11.97 -4.81
N PRO A 199 -22.65 -11.29 -3.65
CA PRO A 199 -21.70 -10.25 -3.20
C PRO A 199 -20.25 -10.75 -3.16
N PHE A 200 -20.05 -12.02 -2.79
CA PHE A 200 -18.75 -12.68 -2.79
C PHE A 200 -18.15 -12.81 -4.20
N MET A 201 -18.94 -13.12 -5.22
CA MET A 201 -18.50 -13.21 -6.61
C MET A 201 -18.08 -11.83 -7.12
N VAL A 202 -18.88 -10.80 -6.83
CA VAL A 202 -18.58 -9.41 -7.19
C VAL A 202 -17.26 -8.95 -6.57
N THR A 203 -17.07 -9.14 -5.27
CA THR A 203 -15.82 -8.76 -4.58
C THR A 203 -14.62 -9.54 -5.11
N THR A 204 -14.79 -10.81 -5.49
CA THR A 204 -13.73 -11.63 -6.11
C THR A 204 -13.30 -11.05 -7.45
N VAL A 205 -14.24 -10.74 -8.33
CA VAL A 205 -13.94 -10.17 -9.66
C VAL A 205 -13.27 -8.80 -9.52
N ILE A 206 -13.80 -7.95 -8.67
CA ILE A 206 -13.24 -6.63 -8.39
C ILE A 206 -11.82 -6.74 -7.79
N PHE A 207 -11.60 -7.70 -6.87
CA PHE A 207 -10.27 -7.96 -6.32
C PHE A 207 -9.25 -8.23 -7.42
N PHE A 208 -9.53 -9.21 -8.29
CA PHE A 208 -8.59 -9.57 -9.34
C PHE A 208 -8.43 -8.45 -10.38
N ALA A 209 -9.48 -7.73 -10.73
CA ALA A 209 -9.39 -6.60 -11.63
C ALA A 209 -8.47 -5.50 -11.09
N ALA A 210 -8.68 -5.07 -9.85
CA ALA A 210 -7.84 -4.07 -9.19
C ALA A 210 -6.41 -4.58 -8.96
N ALA A 211 -6.25 -5.83 -8.52
CA ALA A 211 -4.96 -6.45 -8.24
C ALA A 211 -4.13 -6.70 -9.52
N ILE A 212 -4.73 -7.01 -10.64
CA ILE A 212 -4.03 -7.13 -11.93
C ILE A 212 -3.60 -5.74 -12.41
N LEU A 213 -4.51 -4.76 -12.35
CA LEU A 213 -4.20 -3.41 -12.82
C LEU A 213 -3.05 -2.78 -12.03
N THR A 214 -3.01 -2.96 -10.71
CA THR A 214 -1.93 -2.41 -9.87
C THR A 214 -0.56 -3.01 -10.18
N GLN A 215 -0.46 -4.15 -10.87
CA GLN A 215 0.84 -4.68 -11.30
C GLN A 215 1.46 -3.86 -12.43
N PHE A 216 0.67 -3.14 -13.21
CA PHE A 216 1.13 -2.36 -14.37
C PHE A 216 1.16 -0.86 -14.11
N MET A 217 0.39 -0.40 -13.12
CA MET A 217 0.37 1.00 -12.71
C MET A 217 0.50 1.11 -11.18
N SER A 218 0.83 2.29 -10.68
CA SER A 218 0.95 2.53 -9.24
C SER A 218 -0.36 2.25 -8.48
N ASN A 219 -0.26 1.94 -7.19
CA ASN A 219 -1.39 1.59 -6.32
C ASN A 219 -2.47 2.69 -6.28
N ILE A 220 -2.07 3.95 -6.23
CA ILE A 220 -2.98 5.10 -6.13
C ILE A 220 -3.94 5.16 -7.31
N PRO A 221 -3.49 5.18 -8.59
CA PRO A 221 -4.38 5.17 -9.74
C PRO A 221 -5.35 3.98 -9.77
N SER A 222 -4.86 2.80 -9.39
CA SER A 222 -5.70 1.60 -9.36
C SER A 222 -6.88 1.75 -8.39
N ILE A 223 -6.62 2.22 -7.17
CA ILE A 223 -7.66 2.44 -6.17
C ILE A 223 -8.63 3.54 -6.61
N MET A 224 -8.11 4.66 -7.11
CA MET A 224 -8.94 5.79 -7.54
C MET A 224 -9.86 5.45 -8.70
N LEU A 225 -9.44 4.54 -9.58
CA LEU A 225 -10.26 4.08 -10.69
C LEU A 225 -11.34 3.08 -10.22
N PHE A 226 -10.94 2.06 -9.45
CA PHE A 226 -11.86 0.99 -9.09
C PHE A 226 -12.81 1.33 -7.95
N LEU A 227 -12.45 2.27 -7.07
CA LEU A 227 -13.26 2.56 -5.89
C LEU A 227 -14.65 3.13 -6.25
N PRO A 228 -14.80 4.14 -7.14
CA PRO A 228 -16.13 4.60 -7.57
C PRO A 228 -16.92 3.51 -8.26
N ILE A 229 -16.28 2.70 -9.12
CA ILE A 229 -16.94 1.61 -9.85
C ILE A 229 -17.48 0.57 -8.87
N GLY A 230 -16.63 0.13 -7.92
CA GLY A 230 -17.03 -0.87 -6.95
C GLY A 230 -18.14 -0.40 -6.01
N ILE A 231 -18.14 0.89 -5.65
CA ILE A 231 -19.21 1.48 -4.84
C ILE A 231 -20.51 1.50 -5.61
N SER A 232 -20.48 1.92 -6.87
CA SER A 232 -21.67 1.91 -7.74
C SER A 232 -22.22 0.48 -7.92
N ILE A 233 -21.35 -0.53 -8.10
CA ILE A 233 -21.79 -1.93 -8.16
C ILE A 233 -22.45 -2.34 -6.85
N ALA A 234 -21.87 -2.02 -5.69
CA ALA A 234 -22.44 -2.36 -4.39
C ALA A 234 -23.84 -1.75 -4.19
N GLU A 235 -24.00 -0.48 -4.57
CA GLU A 235 -25.29 0.22 -4.52
C GLU A 235 -26.33 -0.42 -5.43
N GLN A 236 -25.96 -0.82 -6.67
CA GLN A 236 -26.87 -1.46 -7.61
C GLN A 236 -27.36 -2.84 -7.15
N ILE A 237 -26.51 -3.63 -6.49
CA ILE A 237 -26.91 -4.95 -5.94
C ILE A 237 -27.48 -4.84 -4.51
N GLY A 238 -27.61 -3.62 -3.97
CA GLY A 238 -28.24 -3.38 -2.66
C GLY A 238 -27.43 -3.86 -1.46
N VAL A 239 -26.09 -3.95 -1.58
CA VAL A 239 -25.19 -4.34 -0.47
C VAL A 239 -24.42 -3.14 0.05
N SER A 240 -23.85 -3.31 1.25
CA SER A 240 -22.99 -2.28 1.82
C SER A 240 -21.78 -2.00 0.93
N PRO A 241 -21.45 -0.75 0.60
CA PRO A 241 -20.26 -0.41 -0.17
C PRO A 241 -18.94 -0.63 0.61
N TYR A 242 -19.01 -0.78 1.93
CA TYR A 242 -17.85 -0.85 2.82
C TYR A 242 -16.97 -2.08 2.58
N PRO A 243 -17.51 -3.33 2.47
CA PRO A 243 -16.73 -4.52 2.12
C PRO A 243 -16.06 -4.42 0.75
N VAL A 244 -16.76 -3.86 -0.24
CA VAL A 244 -16.24 -3.67 -1.59
C VAL A 244 -15.10 -2.64 -1.60
N ALA A 245 -15.28 -1.53 -0.91
CA ALA A 245 -14.24 -0.50 -0.77
C ALA A 245 -12.99 -1.06 -0.07
N MET A 246 -13.15 -1.88 0.98
CA MET A 246 -12.04 -2.55 1.65
C MET A 246 -11.33 -3.53 0.71
N THR A 247 -12.08 -4.33 -0.05
CA THR A 247 -11.53 -5.24 -1.06
C THR A 247 -10.65 -4.50 -2.06
N ILE A 248 -11.15 -3.39 -2.62
CA ILE A 248 -10.42 -2.58 -3.61
C ILE A 248 -9.16 -1.97 -2.99
N THR A 249 -9.25 -1.49 -1.77
CA THR A 249 -8.12 -0.89 -1.06
C THR A 249 -7.00 -1.91 -0.86
N LEU A 250 -7.33 -3.13 -0.42
CA LEU A 250 -6.36 -4.21 -0.22
C LEU A 250 -5.81 -4.72 -1.55
N ALA A 251 -6.67 -4.93 -2.55
CA ALA A 251 -6.28 -5.40 -3.87
C ALA A 251 -5.38 -4.41 -4.60
N GLY A 252 -5.77 -3.13 -4.61
CA GLY A 252 -5.03 -2.05 -5.27
C GLY A 252 -3.68 -1.77 -4.62
N ALA A 253 -3.50 -2.10 -3.34
CA ALA A 253 -2.21 -1.99 -2.65
C ALA A 253 -1.34 -3.26 -2.76
N ALA A 254 -1.86 -4.37 -3.33
CA ALA A 254 -1.15 -5.65 -3.46
C ALA A 254 -0.18 -5.69 -4.65
N SER A 255 0.81 -4.82 -4.64
CA SER A 255 1.77 -4.59 -5.74
C SER A 255 2.99 -5.51 -5.65
N TYR A 256 2.79 -6.82 -5.81
CA TYR A 256 3.83 -7.83 -5.56
C TYR A 256 4.51 -8.38 -6.82
N ALA A 257 3.76 -8.52 -7.92
CA ALA A 257 4.16 -9.41 -9.02
C ALA A 257 5.06 -8.74 -10.06
N THR A 258 5.17 -7.41 -10.06
CA THR A 258 6.04 -6.72 -11.03
C THR A 258 6.94 -5.67 -10.37
N PRO A 259 8.10 -5.37 -10.98
CA PRO A 259 8.95 -4.28 -10.55
C PRO A 259 8.27 -2.91 -10.64
N PHE A 260 7.38 -2.72 -11.60
CA PHE A 260 6.75 -1.43 -11.91
C PHE A 260 5.56 -1.11 -10.99
N ALA A 261 5.03 -2.11 -10.30
CA ALA A 261 3.84 -1.97 -9.47
C ALA A 261 4.01 -0.96 -8.32
N ALA A 262 5.23 -0.78 -7.81
CA ALA A 262 5.50 0.17 -6.73
C ALA A 262 6.95 0.70 -6.79
N PRO A 263 7.19 1.96 -6.35
CA PRO A 263 8.53 2.55 -6.35
C PRO A 263 9.56 1.72 -5.55
N GLN A 264 9.16 1.12 -4.44
CA GLN A 264 10.03 0.28 -3.62
C GLN A 264 10.47 -1.00 -4.35
N ASN A 265 9.65 -1.53 -5.27
CA ASN A 265 10.02 -2.68 -6.10
C ASN A 265 11.14 -2.29 -7.06
N MET A 266 11.01 -1.15 -7.75
CA MET A 266 12.03 -0.60 -8.64
C MET A 266 13.35 -0.34 -7.91
N MET A 267 13.28 0.23 -6.70
CA MET A 267 14.48 0.43 -5.86
C MET A 267 15.17 -0.90 -5.54
N THR A 268 14.39 -1.93 -5.24
CA THR A 268 14.93 -3.28 -4.96
C THR A 268 15.60 -3.86 -6.19
N VAL A 269 15.03 -3.69 -7.37
CA VAL A 269 15.68 -4.10 -8.64
C VAL A 269 17.03 -3.41 -8.80
N GLY A 270 17.09 -2.09 -8.58
CA GLY A 270 18.35 -1.33 -8.63
C GLY A 270 19.42 -1.84 -7.65
N TRP A 271 19.01 -2.39 -6.50
CA TRP A 271 19.92 -2.89 -5.48
C TRP A 271 20.31 -4.37 -5.65
N THR A 272 19.51 -5.16 -6.35
CA THR A 272 19.63 -6.63 -6.37
C THR A 272 19.75 -7.22 -7.76
N HIS A 273 19.43 -6.44 -8.81
CA HIS A 273 19.40 -6.87 -10.20
C HIS A 273 18.45 -8.05 -10.49
N TYR A 274 17.36 -8.19 -9.70
CA TYR A 274 16.32 -9.16 -10.01
C TYR A 274 15.62 -8.83 -11.33
N LYS A 275 15.26 -9.88 -12.06
CA LYS A 275 14.53 -9.78 -13.31
C LYS A 275 13.02 -9.71 -13.07
N PHE A 276 12.29 -9.22 -14.06
CA PHE A 276 10.82 -9.18 -14.04
C PHE A 276 10.21 -10.55 -13.66
N VAL A 277 10.73 -11.63 -14.24
CA VAL A 277 10.23 -12.99 -14.00
C VAL A 277 10.41 -13.44 -12.55
N ASP A 278 11.42 -12.95 -11.85
CA ASP A 278 11.67 -13.29 -10.45
C ASP A 278 10.59 -12.68 -9.57
N PHE A 279 10.18 -11.43 -9.85
CA PHE A 279 9.04 -10.80 -9.19
C PHE A 279 7.73 -11.55 -9.47
N CYS A 280 7.47 -11.93 -10.71
CA CYS A 280 6.26 -12.70 -11.06
C CYS A 280 6.18 -14.04 -10.32
N LYS A 281 7.28 -14.80 -10.27
CA LYS A 281 7.34 -16.11 -9.60
C LYS A 281 7.00 -16.02 -8.10
N ILE A 282 7.41 -14.96 -7.46
CA ILE A 282 7.23 -14.77 -6.01
C ILE A 282 5.93 -14.03 -5.72
N GLY A 283 5.64 -13.00 -6.51
CA GLY A 283 4.53 -12.09 -6.24
C GLY A 283 3.17 -12.62 -6.63
N LEU A 284 3.05 -13.43 -7.71
CA LEU A 284 1.76 -14.01 -8.10
C LEU A 284 1.19 -14.96 -7.02
N PRO A 285 1.95 -15.91 -6.45
CA PRO A 285 1.43 -16.69 -5.34
C PRO A 285 1.10 -15.83 -4.11
N MET A 286 1.87 -14.77 -3.87
CA MET A 286 1.58 -13.86 -2.76
C MET A 286 0.27 -13.08 -2.97
N LEU A 287 -0.04 -12.73 -4.21
CA LEU A 287 -1.32 -12.10 -4.57
C LEU A 287 -2.49 -13.05 -4.27
N LEU A 288 -2.33 -14.36 -4.53
CA LEU A 288 -3.31 -15.38 -4.15
C LEU A 288 -3.44 -15.51 -2.63
N VAL A 289 -2.34 -15.42 -1.87
CA VAL A 289 -2.38 -15.38 -0.40
C VAL A 289 -3.20 -14.19 0.08
N THR A 290 -2.97 -13.01 -0.49
CA THR A 290 -3.75 -11.80 -0.16
C THR A 290 -5.23 -11.98 -0.50
N TYR A 291 -5.54 -12.59 -1.65
CA TYR A 291 -6.92 -12.91 -2.02
C TYR A 291 -7.59 -13.85 -1.00
N VAL A 292 -6.92 -14.90 -0.56
CA VAL A 292 -7.45 -15.82 0.45
C VAL A 292 -7.78 -15.07 1.74
N VAL A 293 -6.91 -14.17 2.20
CA VAL A 293 -7.20 -13.34 3.38
C VAL A 293 -8.43 -12.46 3.15
N VAL A 294 -8.50 -11.78 2.02
CA VAL A 294 -9.63 -10.91 1.67
C VAL A 294 -10.93 -11.72 1.59
N ALA A 295 -10.93 -12.83 0.84
CA ALA A 295 -12.09 -13.66 0.62
C ALA A 295 -12.63 -14.32 1.91
N THR A 296 -11.74 -14.60 2.88
CA THR A 296 -12.13 -15.22 4.15
C THR A 296 -12.51 -14.21 5.23
N LEU A 297 -11.73 -13.13 5.36
CA LEU A 297 -11.90 -12.19 6.47
C LEU A 297 -12.93 -11.08 6.18
N ILE A 298 -13.11 -10.67 4.92
CA ILE A 298 -14.09 -9.62 4.62
C ILE A 298 -15.51 -10.03 5.01
N PRO A 299 -16.03 -11.20 4.63
CA PRO A 299 -17.37 -11.59 5.05
C PRO A 299 -17.56 -11.72 6.57
N ILE A 300 -16.46 -11.99 7.30
CA ILE A 300 -16.48 -12.15 8.76
C ILE A 300 -16.52 -10.80 9.48
N PHE A 301 -15.66 -9.86 9.09
CA PHE A 301 -15.51 -8.57 9.77
C PHE A 301 -16.38 -7.47 9.18
N LEU A 302 -16.72 -7.57 7.91
CA LEU A 302 -17.51 -6.60 7.14
C LEU A 302 -18.58 -7.37 6.35
N PRO A 303 -19.67 -7.81 6.99
CA PRO A 303 -20.76 -8.50 6.27
C PRO A 303 -21.36 -7.59 5.20
N TYR A 304 -21.77 -8.21 4.09
CA TYR A 304 -22.32 -7.53 2.91
C TYR A 304 -23.68 -6.91 3.15
#